data_4aeed202e065675b0fc39aaf127fee86
#
_entry.id   4aeed202e065675b0fc39aaf127fee86
#
_cell.length_a   1.000
_cell.length_b   1.000
_cell.length_c   1.000
_cell.angle_alpha   90.00
_cell.angle_beta   90.00
_cell.angle_gamma   90.00
#
_symmetry.space_group_name_H-M   'P 1'
#
loop_
_entity.id
_entity.type
_entity.pdbx_description
1 polymer ?
#
loop_
_entity_poly.entity_id
_entity_poly.type
_entity_poly.pdbx_seq_one_letter_code
_entity_poly.pdbx_strand_id
1 'polypeptide(L)'
;IWGNGELGVTGIGVPHGDVPTIGYRVDYGELSVAFSSDQNGSNEAFVEFVKDVDYLVIHMAGNENSTGVIANLHAKPSVWGQMATASNAGHVIVSHIATSDQNQLDENLSILAENYSGPVTVASDLMCVDVR
;
A
#
# COMPACT_ATOMS: atom_id res chain seq x y z
N ILE A 1 -13.63 -2.36 -14.17
CA ILE A 1 -14.52 -2.96 -13.16
C ILE A 1 -14.92 -4.34 -13.64
N TRP A 2 -14.74 -5.35 -12.80
CA TRP A 2 -15.21 -6.70 -13.04
C TRP A 2 -15.91 -7.20 -11.75
N GLY A 3 -16.98 -8.00 -11.88
CA GLY A 3 -17.68 -8.56 -10.74
C GLY A 3 -18.78 -9.54 -11.15
N ASN A 4 -19.21 -10.38 -10.21
CA ASN A 4 -20.27 -11.38 -10.37
C ASN A 4 -21.42 -11.20 -9.37
N GLY A 5 -21.54 -10.00 -8.78
CA GLY A 5 -22.58 -9.66 -7.78
C GLY A 5 -22.11 -9.79 -6.32
N GLU A 6 -21.17 -10.69 -6.01
CA GLU A 6 -20.58 -10.80 -4.67
C GLU A 6 -19.13 -10.30 -4.65
N LEU A 7 -18.38 -10.55 -5.73
CA LEU A 7 -17.00 -10.13 -5.90
C LEU A 7 -16.90 -9.02 -6.93
N GLY A 8 -16.37 -7.88 -6.53
CA GLY A 8 -16.03 -6.75 -7.39
C GLY A 8 -14.53 -6.51 -7.41
N VAL A 9 -13.98 -6.21 -8.59
CA VAL A 9 -12.60 -5.77 -8.75
C VAL A 9 -12.58 -4.47 -9.54
N THR A 10 -11.96 -3.45 -8.97
CA THR A 10 -11.77 -2.14 -9.60
C THR A 10 -10.29 -1.81 -9.68
N GLY A 11 -9.90 -0.97 -10.62
CA GLY A 11 -8.51 -0.56 -10.81
C GLY A 11 -8.38 0.94 -11.01
N ILE A 12 -7.25 1.49 -10.58
CA ILE A 12 -6.86 2.89 -10.77
C ILE A 12 -5.41 2.95 -11.27
N GLY A 13 -5.15 3.80 -12.27
CA GLY A 13 -3.76 4.07 -12.69
C GLY A 13 -2.99 4.77 -11.59
N VAL A 14 -1.78 4.28 -11.29
CA VAL A 14 -0.89 4.86 -10.28
C VAL A 14 0.46 5.22 -10.88
N PRO A 15 1.11 6.31 -10.45
CA PRO A 15 2.37 6.78 -11.01
C PRO A 15 3.56 5.91 -10.57
N HIS A 16 4.26 5.31 -11.53
CA HIS A 16 5.47 4.51 -11.32
C HIS A 16 6.49 4.83 -12.44
N GLY A 17 6.98 6.06 -12.47
CA GLY A 17 7.82 6.55 -13.57
C GLY A 17 7.09 6.45 -14.91
N ASP A 18 7.77 5.89 -15.91
CA ASP A 18 7.21 5.67 -17.25
C ASP A 18 6.53 4.29 -17.41
N VAL A 19 6.47 3.49 -16.34
CA VAL A 19 5.88 2.15 -16.38
C VAL A 19 4.38 2.24 -16.07
N PRO A 20 3.49 1.83 -16.99
CA PRO A 20 2.06 1.75 -16.70
C PRO A 20 1.76 0.80 -15.55
N THR A 21 1.19 1.32 -14.48
CA THR A 21 0.94 0.56 -13.24
C THR A 21 -0.48 0.80 -12.77
N ILE A 22 -1.11 -0.24 -12.23
CA ILE A 22 -2.50 -0.23 -11.78
C ILE A 22 -2.58 -0.72 -10.35
N GLY A 23 -3.12 0.11 -9.45
CA GLY A 23 -3.60 -0.32 -8.14
C GLY A 23 -4.97 -0.97 -8.25
N TYR A 24 -5.26 -1.95 -7.39
CA TYR A 24 -6.51 -2.69 -7.41
C TYR A 24 -7.23 -2.59 -6.07
N ARG A 25 -8.55 -2.59 -6.12
CA ARG A 25 -9.44 -2.80 -4.99
C ARG A 25 -10.34 -3.99 -5.28
N VAL A 26 -10.42 -4.89 -4.31
CA VAL A 26 -11.27 -6.09 -4.33
C VAL A 26 -12.29 -5.94 -3.20
N ASP A 27 -13.56 -5.99 -3.54
CA ASP A 27 -14.68 -5.97 -2.60
C ASP A 27 -15.40 -7.32 -2.67
N TYR A 28 -15.61 -7.98 -1.51
CA TYR A 28 -16.33 -9.24 -1.40
C TYR A 28 -17.27 -9.20 -0.18
N GLY A 29 -18.55 -9.08 -0.43
CA GLY A 29 -19.53 -8.81 0.62
C GLY A 29 -19.22 -7.50 1.34
N GLU A 30 -18.95 -7.57 2.64
CA GLU A 30 -18.55 -6.42 3.45
C GLU A 30 -17.03 -6.26 3.57
N LEU A 31 -16.26 -7.21 3.05
CA LEU A 31 -14.79 -7.18 3.09
C LEU A 31 -14.22 -6.44 1.89
N SER A 32 -13.22 -5.61 2.15
CA SER A 32 -12.49 -4.86 1.12
C SER A 32 -10.98 -4.94 1.30
N VAL A 33 -10.27 -5.26 0.21
CA VAL A 33 -8.81 -5.32 0.16
C VAL A 33 -8.30 -4.48 -1.00
N ALA A 34 -7.38 -3.57 -0.75
CA ALA A 34 -6.72 -2.80 -1.81
C ALA A 34 -5.24 -3.15 -1.90
N PHE A 35 -4.74 -3.16 -3.12
CA PHE A 35 -3.34 -3.37 -3.48
C PHE A 35 -2.80 -2.10 -4.13
N SER A 36 -1.82 -1.48 -3.51
CA SER A 36 -1.27 -0.22 -4.01
C SER A 36 -0.55 -0.35 -5.34
N SER A 37 -0.01 -1.53 -5.62
CA SER A 37 1.04 -1.73 -6.61
C SER A 37 2.24 -0.80 -6.39
N ASP A 38 3.25 -0.87 -7.22
CA ASP A 38 4.37 0.06 -7.15
C ASP A 38 3.91 1.45 -7.58
N GLN A 39 4.12 2.43 -6.73
CA GLN A 39 3.79 3.83 -7.00
C GLN A 39 4.60 4.79 -6.14
N ASN A 40 4.76 6.01 -6.59
CA ASN A 40 5.47 7.06 -5.85
C ASN A 40 4.60 7.86 -4.87
N GLY A 41 3.31 7.54 -4.78
CA GLY A 41 2.37 8.15 -3.84
C GLY A 41 1.87 9.54 -4.23
N SER A 42 2.11 10.01 -5.47
CA SER A 42 1.71 11.35 -5.90
C SER A 42 0.28 11.44 -6.46
N ASN A 43 -0.45 10.32 -6.55
CA ASN A 43 -1.83 10.32 -7.03
C ASN A 43 -2.81 10.47 -5.86
N GLU A 44 -3.30 11.68 -5.62
CA GLU A 44 -4.29 11.98 -4.57
C GLU A 44 -5.60 11.19 -4.73
N ALA A 45 -6.00 10.87 -5.97
CA ALA A 45 -7.20 10.06 -6.22
C ALA A 45 -7.07 8.62 -5.69
N PHE A 46 -5.84 8.13 -5.48
CA PHE A 46 -5.63 6.82 -4.88
C PHE A 46 -6.13 6.75 -3.43
N VAL A 47 -5.97 7.81 -2.65
CA VAL A 47 -6.46 7.88 -1.26
C VAL A 47 -7.98 7.70 -1.20
N GLU A 48 -8.71 8.39 -2.08
CA GLU A 48 -10.18 8.23 -2.15
C GLU A 48 -10.58 6.84 -2.71
N PHE A 49 -9.79 6.29 -3.65
CA PHE A 49 -10.01 4.96 -4.21
C PHE A 49 -9.90 3.84 -3.16
N VAL A 50 -8.98 3.97 -2.21
CA VAL A 50 -8.77 2.99 -1.12
C VAL A 50 -9.44 3.40 0.20
N LYS A 51 -10.37 4.34 0.15
CA LYS A 51 -11.06 4.82 1.34
C LYS A 51 -11.84 3.71 2.04
N ASP A 52 -11.70 3.70 3.38
CA ASP A 52 -12.37 2.77 4.30
C ASP A 52 -12.16 1.28 3.95
N VAL A 53 -11.02 0.92 3.31
CA VAL A 53 -10.70 -0.48 3.08
C VAL A 53 -10.31 -1.18 4.39
N ASP A 54 -10.71 -2.44 4.54
CA ASP A 54 -10.32 -3.25 5.69
C ASP A 54 -8.82 -3.56 5.67
N TYR A 55 -8.27 -3.84 4.48
CA TYR A 55 -6.85 -4.14 4.30
C TYR A 55 -6.26 -3.34 3.14
N LEU A 56 -5.17 -2.63 3.42
CA LEU A 56 -4.37 -1.93 2.42
C LEU A 56 -2.99 -2.60 2.29
N VAL A 57 -2.76 -3.29 1.18
CA VAL A 57 -1.45 -3.88 0.86
C VAL A 57 -0.60 -2.84 0.17
N ILE A 58 0.49 -2.43 0.81
CA ILE A 58 1.43 -1.45 0.31
C ILE A 58 2.74 -2.09 -0.15
N HIS A 59 3.44 -1.43 -1.06
CA HIS A 59 4.74 -1.85 -1.58
C HIS A 59 5.84 -0.95 -1.02
N MET A 60 6.71 -1.47 -0.15
CA MET A 60 7.75 -0.70 0.54
C MET A 60 9.15 -0.98 -0.05
N ALA A 61 9.36 -0.55 -1.29
CA ALA A 61 10.65 -0.72 -1.97
C ALA A 61 11.61 0.49 -1.77
N GLY A 62 11.09 1.64 -1.37
CA GLY A 62 11.88 2.82 -1.03
C GLY A 62 12.10 2.98 0.48
N ASN A 63 12.96 3.91 0.87
CA ASN A 63 13.13 4.40 2.24
C ASN A 63 12.90 5.92 2.30
N GLU A 64 12.91 6.49 3.49
CA GLU A 64 12.61 7.91 3.70
C GLU A 64 13.61 8.85 2.99
N ASN A 65 14.85 8.40 2.85
CA ASN A 65 15.93 9.17 2.21
C ASN A 65 16.05 8.91 0.70
N SER A 66 15.16 8.10 0.12
CA SER A 66 15.17 7.81 -1.32
C SER A 66 15.06 9.07 -2.16
N THR A 67 15.89 9.17 -3.20
CA THR A 67 15.94 10.27 -4.16
C THR A 67 16.05 9.74 -5.60
N GLY A 68 15.94 10.64 -6.58
CA GLY A 68 16.13 10.30 -8.00
C GLY A 68 15.14 9.24 -8.48
N VAL A 69 15.65 8.21 -9.13
CA VAL A 69 14.81 7.16 -9.75
C VAL A 69 13.96 6.42 -8.73
N ILE A 70 14.52 6.07 -7.57
CA ILE A 70 13.79 5.33 -6.54
C ILE A 70 12.61 6.15 -6.01
N ALA A 71 12.81 7.43 -5.71
CA ALA A 71 11.72 8.30 -5.25
C ALA A 71 10.66 8.56 -6.34
N ASN A 72 11.03 8.50 -7.61
CA ASN A 72 10.09 8.63 -8.73
C ASN A 72 9.25 7.36 -8.94
N LEU A 73 9.75 6.20 -8.49
CA LEU A 73 9.07 4.92 -8.63
C LEU A 73 8.30 4.52 -7.38
N HIS A 74 8.84 4.75 -6.18
CA HIS A 74 8.34 4.19 -4.94
C HIS A 74 8.08 5.27 -3.88
N ALA A 75 6.91 5.19 -3.26
CA ALA A 75 6.53 6.08 -2.16
C ALA A 75 7.40 5.81 -0.92
N LYS A 76 7.65 6.88 -0.18
CA LYS A 76 8.37 6.85 1.10
C LYS A 76 7.51 6.24 2.22
N PRO A 77 8.12 5.68 3.28
CA PRO A 77 7.38 5.19 4.44
C PRO A 77 6.42 6.21 5.06
N SER A 78 6.84 7.48 5.19
CA SER A 78 5.99 8.56 5.69
C SER A 78 4.75 8.79 4.81
N VAL A 79 4.93 8.73 3.49
CA VAL A 79 3.83 8.90 2.52
C VAL A 79 2.83 7.75 2.65
N TRP A 80 3.30 6.50 2.80
CA TRP A 80 2.43 5.35 3.02
C TRP A 80 1.60 5.49 4.32
N GLY A 81 2.23 5.91 5.42
CA GLY A 81 1.53 6.16 6.68
C GLY A 81 0.47 7.26 6.56
N GLN A 82 0.79 8.38 5.88
CA GLN A 82 -0.15 9.46 5.62
C GLN A 82 -1.33 9.01 4.75
N MET A 83 -1.07 8.23 3.69
CA MET A 83 -2.12 7.69 2.82
C MET A 83 -3.04 6.72 3.57
N ALA A 84 -2.48 5.81 4.38
CA ALA A 84 -3.25 4.87 5.17
C ALA A 84 -4.15 5.59 6.20
N THR A 85 -3.65 6.65 6.81
CA THR A 85 -4.44 7.47 7.74
C THR A 85 -5.51 8.27 7.01
N ALA A 86 -5.16 8.93 5.91
CA ALA A 86 -6.11 9.77 5.15
C ALA A 86 -7.23 8.94 4.51
N SER A 87 -6.95 7.69 4.12
CA SER A 87 -7.94 6.76 3.57
C SER A 87 -8.73 6.01 4.64
N ASN A 88 -8.41 6.18 5.93
CA ASN A 88 -9.00 5.41 7.03
C ASN A 88 -8.87 3.88 6.82
N ALA A 89 -7.71 3.42 6.34
CA ALA A 89 -7.47 1.99 6.16
C ALA A 89 -7.47 1.25 7.49
N GLY A 90 -8.16 0.10 7.55
CA GLY A 90 -8.31 -0.68 8.77
C GLY A 90 -7.03 -1.40 9.20
N HIS A 91 -6.27 -1.93 8.24
CA HIS A 91 -5.03 -2.68 8.47
C HIS A 91 -4.08 -2.49 7.30
N VAL A 92 -2.82 -2.18 7.56
CA VAL A 92 -1.78 -2.09 6.53
C VAL A 92 -0.97 -3.39 6.47
N ILE A 93 -0.83 -3.95 5.28
CA ILE A 93 0.07 -5.09 5.00
C ILE A 93 1.23 -4.58 4.16
N VAL A 94 2.44 -4.64 4.71
CA VAL A 94 3.67 -4.22 4.05
C VAL A 94 4.23 -5.37 3.23
N SER A 95 4.34 -5.18 1.92
CA SER A 95 4.89 -6.14 0.97
C SER A 95 5.98 -5.51 0.08
N HIS A 96 6.54 -6.26 -0.87
CA HIS A 96 7.56 -5.80 -1.82
C HIS A 96 8.69 -5.04 -1.11
N ILE A 97 9.29 -5.69 -0.11
CA ILE A 97 10.37 -5.11 0.70
C ILE A 97 11.69 -5.33 -0.06
N ALA A 98 12.27 -4.24 -0.56
CA ALA A 98 13.48 -4.32 -1.39
C ALA A 98 14.79 -4.36 -0.59
N THR A 99 14.74 -4.13 0.73
CA THR A 99 15.93 -4.20 1.58
C THR A 99 16.07 -5.55 2.26
N SER A 100 17.31 -6.05 2.34
CA SER A 100 17.68 -7.17 3.20
C SER A 100 18.27 -6.72 4.54
N ASP A 101 18.43 -5.41 4.75
CA ASP A 101 18.90 -4.84 6.00
C ASP A 101 17.73 -4.66 6.98
N GLN A 102 17.73 -5.45 8.05
CA GLN A 102 16.68 -5.40 9.07
C GLN A 102 16.60 -4.02 9.75
N ASN A 103 17.73 -3.34 9.97
CA ASN A 103 17.70 -2.01 10.59
C ASN A 103 17.00 -0.99 9.69
N GLN A 104 17.20 -1.07 8.37
CA GLN A 104 16.50 -0.21 7.43
C GLN A 104 15.00 -0.52 7.38
N LEU A 105 14.62 -1.78 7.46
CA LEU A 105 13.20 -2.17 7.55
C LEU A 105 12.56 -1.64 8.83
N ASP A 106 13.23 -1.81 9.97
CA ASP A 106 12.75 -1.33 11.28
C ASP A 106 12.59 0.20 11.29
N GLU A 107 13.52 0.95 10.68
CA GLU A 107 13.42 2.40 10.50
C GLU A 107 12.21 2.76 9.62
N ASN A 108 12.03 2.10 8.49
CA ASN A 108 10.89 2.33 7.60
C ASN A 108 9.55 2.09 8.31
N LEU A 109 9.45 1.01 9.09
CA LEU A 109 8.24 0.68 9.86
C LEU A 109 7.98 1.69 10.98
N SER A 110 9.03 2.19 11.64
CA SER A 110 8.92 3.24 12.66
C SER A 110 8.36 4.53 12.05
N ILE A 111 8.88 4.96 10.90
CA ILE A 111 8.41 6.17 10.21
C ILE A 111 6.97 6.01 9.72
N LEU A 112 6.60 4.82 9.21
CA LEU A 112 5.22 4.52 8.86
C LEU A 112 4.31 4.65 10.09
N ALA A 113 4.71 4.10 11.24
CA ALA A 113 3.95 4.13 12.49
C ALA A 113 3.81 5.54 13.10
N GLU A 114 4.72 6.46 12.81
CA GLU A 114 4.57 7.89 13.19
C GLU A 114 3.38 8.56 12.48
N ASN A 115 2.98 8.04 11.32
CA ASN A 115 1.94 8.60 10.46
C ASN A 115 0.67 7.74 10.37
N TYR A 116 0.67 6.51 10.89
CA TYR A 116 -0.47 5.59 10.90
C TYR A 116 -0.50 4.79 12.20
N SER A 117 -1.59 4.91 12.95
CA SER A 117 -1.74 4.27 14.28
C SER A 117 -2.48 2.92 14.24
N GLY A 118 -2.94 2.49 13.08
CA GLY A 118 -3.63 1.21 12.92
C GLY A 118 -2.66 0.01 12.90
N PRO A 119 -3.19 -1.22 12.84
CA PRO A 119 -2.37 -2.42 12.80
C PRO A 119 -1.56 -2.53 11.52
N VAL A 120 -0.33 -3.02 11.65
CA VAL A 120 0.61 -3.25 10.54
C VAL A 120 1.12 -4.68 10.59
N THR A 121 1.05 -5.37 9.45
CA THR A 121 1.65 -6.70 9.27
C THR A 121 2.74 -6.61 8.19
N VAL A 122 3.92 -7.16 8.47
CA VAL A 122 4.98 -7.32 7.48
C VAL A 122 4.80 -8.68 6.81
N ALA A 123 4.57 -8.69 5.51
CA ALA A 123 4.38 -9.91 4.75
C ALA A 123 5.71 -10.62 4.49
N SER A 124 5.64 -11.93 4.43
CA SER A 124 6.73 -12.81 3.95
C SER A 124 6.19 -13.76 2.89
N ASP A 125 7.11 -14.34 2.10
CA ASP A 125 6.73 -15.30 1.07
C ASP A 125 5.93 -16.45 1.65
N LEU A 126 4.84 -16.82 0.97
CA LEU A 126 3.90 -17.88 1.35
C LEU A 126 3.13 -17.61 2.67
N MET A 127 3.21 -16.41 3.22
CA MET A 127 2.38 -16.04 4.37
C MET A 127 0.91 -15.97 3.98
N CYS A 128 0.05 -16.55 4.81
CA CYS A 128 -1.40 -16.34 4.73
C CYS A 128 -1.82 -15.29 5.75
N VAL A 129 -2.60 -14.33 5.33
CA VAL A 129 -3.28 -13.37 6.21
C VAL A 129 -4.76 -13.73 6.22
N ASP A 130 -5.29 -14.00 7.41
CA ASP A 130 -6.71 -14.29 7.59
C ASP A 130 -7.47 -12.96 7.60
N VAL A 131 -8.27 -12.74 6.58
CA VAL A 131 -9.09 -11.52 6.41
C VAL A 131 -10.50 -11.79 6.91
N ARG A 132 -10.87 -11.18 8.05
CA ARG A 132 -12.19 -11.34 8.68
C ARG A 132 -12.80 -10.00 9.01
#